data_9e88a3ed0e0dd0d453e6b153215e3d6e
#
_entry.id   9e88a3ed0e0dd0d453e6b153215e3d6e
#
_cell.length_a   1.000
_cell.length_b   1.000
_cell.length_c   1.000
_cell.angle_alpha   90.00
_cell.angle_beta   90.00
_cell.angle_gamma   90.00
#
_symmetry.space_group_name_H-M   'P 1'
#
loop_
_entity.id
_entity.type
_entity.pdbx_description
1 polymer ?
#
loop_
_entity_poly.entity_id
_entity_poly.type
_entity_poly.pdbx_seq_one_letter_code
_entity_poly.pdbx_strand_id
1 'polypeptide(L)'
;MLPHHNNNFYYTVLIMKAPEQYDPSNPSKTDMPPPTGKHNKQSEMVKSPAIPAGMPTITQTHKQTAQVDKKPFQWQFLLPKYWGIWLVLAIFLPMIYLPLRWQFWLGRKLGILIYKVASSRRRDTLINLRLAFPEKPEAERELMAKQVFVNQGIGVFETLCAWFRPNIFTRTVSISGLQHLVNAQKEGRPVILLGAHYTMLDLGGMLCTQFFPMDGMYRPQNNALLDWFIYNGRTNILSKQIASRDMRSFVESIKAGHVIWYSPDQDYGLKQGVMAPFFGVPAATITASRRMAKLGDKQHPPALMALHTYRQTPDSLPKGKRPHYHLTITPELDNCPSDDEVADATRVNEVLEGLIRIDPT
;
A
#
# COMPACT_ATOMS: atom_id res chain seq x y z
N MET A 1 8.33 -33.06 5.36
CA MET A 1 9.32 -31.98 5.20
C MET A 1 9.38 -31.59 3.74
N LEU A 2 8.68 -30.55 3.31
CA LEU A 2 8.79 -29.98 1.96
C LEU A 2 9.52 -28.65 2.07
N PRO A 3 10.46 -28.32 1.18
CA PRO A 3 11.29 -27.13 1.27
C PRO A 3 10.45 -25.88 1.01
N HIS A 4 10.50 -24.93 1.94
CA HIS A 4 9.99 -23.58 1.77
C HIS A 4 10.77 -22.87 0.65
N HIS A 5 10.23 -22.81 -0.54
CA HIS A 5 10.69 -21.91 -1.59
C HIS A 5 10.22 -20.48 -1.26
N ASN A 6 11.10 -19.74 -0.55
CA ASN A 6 10.96 -18.32 -0.28
C ASN A 6 11.44 -17.51 -1.49
N ASN A 7 10.61 -17.33 -2.51
CA ASN A 7 10.84 -16.36 -3.58
C ASN A 7 9.98 -15.12 -3.32
N ASN A 8 10.52 -14.22 -2.49
CA ASN A 8 9.94 -12.90 -2.24
C ASN A 8 10.33 -11.93 -3.38
N PHE A 9 9.55 -11.90 -4.46
CA PHE A 9 9.46 -10.71 -5.29
C PHE A 9 8.28 -9.88 -4.77
N TYR A 10 8.57 -8.66 -4.31
CA TYR A 10 7.59 -7.70 -3.84
C TYR A 10 6.72 -7.25 -4.99
N TYR A 11 5.52 -7.57 -4.92
CA TYR A 11 4.24 -6.97 -5.26
C TYR A 11 3.22 -8.05 -4.97
N THR A 12 2.83 -8.13 -3.72
CA THR A 12 1.85 -9.12 -3.28
C THR A 12 0.48 -8.55 -3.61
N VAL A 13 -0.08 -8.99 -4.73
CA VAL A 13 -1.53 -9.14 -4.80
C VAL A 13 -1.90 -9.91 -3.52
N LEU A 14 -2.84 -9.38 -2.78
CA LEU A 14 -3.39 -9.96 -1.55
C LEU A 14 -3.40 -11.48 -1.63
N ILE A 15 -2.45 -12.17 -0.96
CA ILE A 15 -2.42 -13.63 -0.94
C ILE A 15 -3.26 -14.02 0.27
N MET A 16 -4.57 -14.18 0.06
CA MET A 16 -5.36 -15.00 0.94
C MET A 16 -4.88 -16.45 0.73
N LYS A 17 -4.18 -17.01 1.70
CA LYS A 17 -4.03 -18.46 1.77
C LYS A 17 -5.39 -19.00 2.21
N ALA A 18 -6.08 -19.65 1.27
CA ALA A 18 -7.22 -20.47 1.66
C ALA A 18 -6.78 -21.46 2.76
N PRO A 19 -7.57 -21.65 3.83
CA PRO A 19 -7.29 -22.69 4.81
C PRO A 19 -7.10 -24.03 4.09
N GLU A 20 -6.18 -24.88 4.54
CA GLU A 20 -5.86 -26.18 3.95
C GLU A 20 -7.10 -27.11 3.77
N GLN A 21 -8.25 -26.76 4.36
CA GLN A 21 -9.52 -27.48 4.30
C GLN A 21 -10.61 -26.79 3.45
N TYR A 22 -10.26 -25.71 2.71
CA TYR A 22 -11.24 -25.04 1.86
C TYR A 22 -11.48 -25.87 0.59
N ASP A 23 -12.66 -26.48 0.50
CA ASP A 23 -13.16 -27.15 -0.71
C ASP A 23 -14.00 -26.15 -1.53
N PRO A 24 -13.49 -25.68 -2.68
CA PRO A 24 -14.19 -24.72 -3.52
C PRO A 24 -15.46 -25.28 -4.17
N SER A 25 -15.71 -26.60 -4.09
CA SER A 25 -16.91 -27.24 -4.66
C SER A 25 -18.10 -27.27 -3.68
N ASN A 26 -17.90 -26.90 -2.39
CA ASN A 26 -18.96 -26.92 -1.39
C ASN A 26 -18.93 -25.71 -0.43
N PRO A 27 -19.44 -24.52 -0.85
CA PRO A 27 -19.43 -23.31 -0.05
C PRO A 27 -20.39 -23.28 1.15
N SER A 28 -21.22 -24.33 1.35
CA SER A 28 -22.32 -24.32 2.33
C SER A 28 -21.98 -24.81 3.74
N LYS A 29 -20.69 -25.04 4.08
CA LYS A 29 -20.29 -25.55 5.40
C LYS A 29 -19.57 -24.51 6.30
N THR A 30 -19.90 -23.25 6.18
CA THR A 30 -19.52 -22.26 7.17
C THR A 30 -20.79 -21.71 7.80
N ASP A 31 -21.10 -22.15 9.03
CA ASP A 31 -22.14 -21.55 9.89
C ASP A 31 -21.72 -20.14 10.28
N MET A 32 -22.01 -19.17 9.43
CA MET A 32 -21.95 -17.75 9.75
C MET A 32 -23.24 -17.06 9.34
N PRO A 33 -23.79 -16.16 10.18
CA PRO A 33 -24.99 -15.40 9.84
C PRO A 33 -24.72 -14.47 8.67
N PRO A 34 -25.73 -14.19 7.81
CA PRO A 34 -25.57 -13.30 6.68
C PRO A 34 -25.28 -11.86 7.14
N PRO A 35 -24.48 -11.09 6.38
CA PRO A 35 -24.15 -9.71 6.71
C PRO A 35 -25.41 -8.83 6.64
N THR A 36 -25.83 -8.30 7.77
CA THR A 36 -26.85 -7.26 7.85
C THR A 36 -26.24 -5.91 7.60
N GLY A 37 -26.24 -5.47 6.36
CA GLY A 37 -25.79 -4.14 5.97
C GLY A 37 -26.54 -3.65 4.76
N LYS A 38 -27.63 -2.88 4.98
CA LYS A 38 -28.26 -2.09 3.91
C LYS A 38 -27.34 -0.92 3.57
N HIS A 39 -26.52 -1.05 2.53
CA HIS A 39 -25.80 0.08 1.98
C HIS A 39 -26.70 0.91 1.07
N ASN A 40 -26.95 2.13 1.51
CA ASN A 40 -27.70 3.15 0.79
C ASN A 40 -26.84 3.64 -0.41
N LYS A 41 -27.38 3.48 -1.62
CA LYS A 41 -26.79 4.03 -2.84
C LYS A 41 -27.05 5.52 -2.86
N GLN A 42 -26.01 6.32 -2.68
CA GLN A 42 -25.91 7.66 -3.28
C GLN A 42 -24.44 8.08 -3.28
N SER A 43 -23.73 7.77 -4.37
CA SER A 43 -22.48 8.42 -4.68
C SER A 43 -22.78 9.75 -5.37
N GLU A 44 -23.01 10.79 -4.60
CA GLU A 44 -22.90 12.16 -5.12
C GLU A 44 -21.42 12.44 -5.41
N MET A 45 -21.16 12.76 -6.64
CA MET A 45 -19.87 13.22 -7.15
C MET A 45 -19.60 14.61 -6.53
N VAL A 46 -19.03 14.64 -5.33
CA VAL A 46 -18.58 15.87 -4.69
C VAL A 46 -17.38 16.39 -5.50
N LYS A 47 -17.59 17.48 -6.22
CA LYS A 47 -16.50 18.25 -6.82
C LYS A 47 -15.48 18.55 -5.72
N SER A 48 -14.24 18.12 -5.92
CA SER A 48 -13.14 18.39 -4.98
C SER A 48 -13.14 19.86 -4.61
N PRO A 49 -13.23 20.21 -3.31
CA PRO A 49 -12.98 21.57 -2.89
C PRO A 49 -11.53 21.91 -3.22
N ALA A 50 -11.31 23.02 -3.89
CA ALA A 50 -9.98 23.63 -4.01
C ALA A 50 -9.42 23.77 -2.58
N ILE A 51 -8.11 23.49 -2.41
CA ILE A 51 -7.41 23.71 -1.12
C ILE A 51 -7.81 25.10 -0.62
N PRO A 52 -8.43 25.24 0.56
CA PRO A 52 -8.82 26.55 1.07
C PRO A 52 -7.58 27.45 1.12
N ALA A 53 -7.63 28.60 0.46
CA ALA A 53 -6.61 29.63 0.58
C ALA A 53 -6.52 30.04 2.06
N GLY A 54 -5.42 29.70 2.71
CA GLY A 54 -5.20 29.98 4.15
C GLY A 54 -4.89 28.78 5.02
N MET A 55 -4.94 27.52 4.50
CA MET A 55 -4.36 26.41 5.24
C MET A 55 -2.85 26.60 5.31
N PRO A 56 -2.24 26.59 6.52
CA PRO A 56 -0.79 26.57 6.62
C PRO A 56 -0.32 25.31 5.89
N THR A 57 0.48 25.54 4.87
CA THR A 57 1.18 24.45 4.19
C THR A 57 2.08 23.83 5.25
N ILE A 58 1.70 22.66 5.78
CA ILE A 58 2.48 21.88 6.77
C ILE A 58 3.92 21.65 6.27
N THR A 59 4.14 21.87 4.99
CA THR A 59 5.42 21.81 4.28
C THR A 59 6.51 22.74 4.83
N GLN A 60 6.18 23.80 5.58
CA GLN A 60 7.21 24.74 6.04
C GLN A 60 7.82 24.38 7.39
N THR A 61 7.12 23.67 8.26
CA THR A 61 7.61 23.35 9.60
C THR A 61 8.49 22.10 9.64
N HIS A 62 8.41 21.21 8.65
CA HIS A 62 9.11 19.91 8.64
C HIS A 62 10.27 19.78 7.66
N LYS A 63 10.62 20.81 6.89
CA LYS A 63 11.84 20.81 6.06
C LYS A 63 13.14 20.68 6.87
N GLN A 64 13.05 20.73 8.19
CA GLN A 64 14.22 20.62 9.10
C GLN A 64 14.32 19.26 9.82
N THR A 65 13.41 18.30 9.59
CA THR A 65 13.51 16.99 10.23
C THR A 65 14.34 16.04 9.40
N ALA A 66 15.45 15.66 9.98
CA ALA A 66 16.35 14.53 9.71
C ALA A 66 16.36 14.06 8.24
N GLN A 67 17.35 14.53 7.50
CA GLN A 67 17.75 13.91 6.26
C GLN A 67 17.98 12.41 6.54
N VAL A 68 17.12 11.54 6.02
CA VAL A 68 17.28 10.09 6.20
C VAL A 68 18.61 9.71 5.59
N ASP A 69 19.52 9.20 6.40
CA ASP A 69 20.85 8.82 5.94
C ASP A 69 20.75 7.71 4.92
N LYS A 70 21.31 7.95 3.75
CA LYS A 70 21.42 6.93 2.69
C LYS A 70 22.37 5.82 3.14
N LYS A 71 21.99 4.58 2.89
CA LYS A 71 22.90 3.45 3.06
C LYS A 71 24.10 3.61 2.12
N PRO A 72 25.34 3.47 2.60
CA PRO A 72 26.52 3.58 1.76
C PRO A 72 26.56 2.45 0.72
N PHE A 73 27.15 2.75 -0.42
CA PHE A 73 27.40 1.74 -1.44
C PHE A 73 28.44 0.73 -0.93
N GLN A 74 28.20 -0.55 -1.16
CA GLN A 74 29.11 -1.63 -0.78
C GLN A 74 29.75 -2.24 -2.03
N TRP A 75 31.08 -2.35 -2.07
CA TRP A 75 31.81 -2.90 -3.22
C TRP A 75 31.40 -4.32 -3.59
N GLN A 76 30.95 -5.12 -2.62
CA GLN A 76 30.38 -6.46 -2.87
C GLN A 76 29.17 -6.45 -3.82
N PHE A 77 28.49 -5.31 -4.03
CA PHE A 77 27.40 -5.20 -5.00
C PHE A 77 27.85 -5.32 -6.46
N LEU A 78 29.15 -5.23 -6.73
CA LEU A 78 29.74 -5.46 -8.05
C LEU A 78 29.98 -6.94 -8.37
N LEU A 79 29.83 -7.84 -7.38
CA LEU A 79 30.02 -9.27 -7.59
C LEU A 79 29.02 -9.85 -8.60
N PRO A 80 29.40 -10.91 -9.35
CA PRO A 80 28.58 -11.53 -10.40
C PRO A 80 27.17 -11.91 -9.97
N LYS A 81 26.98 -12.30 -8.70
CA LYS A 81 25.66 -12.65 -8.15
C LYS A 81 24.63 -11.51 -8.22
N TYR A 82 25.06 -10.27 -8.41
CA TYR A 82 24.20 -9.09 -8.51
C TYR A 82 24.03 -8.56 -9.94
N TRP A 83 24.78 -9.10 -10.91
CA TRP A 83 24.75 -8.59 -12.29
C TRP A 83 23.36 -8.62 -12.93
N GLY A 84 22.55 -9.64 -12.61
CA GLY A 84 21.16 -9.69 -13.09
C GLY A 84 20.32 -8.50 -12.61
N ILE A 85 20.51 -8.05 -11.38
CA ILE A 85 19.82 -6.86 -10.85
C ILE A 85 20.36 -5.60 -11.52
N TRP A 86 21.68 -5.48 -11.69
CA TRP A 86 22.28 -4.35 -12.39
C TRP A 86 21.80 -4.24 -13.83
N LEU A 87 21.68 -5.38 -14.54
CA LEU A 87 21.13 -5.41 -15.89
C LEU A 87 19.70 -4.87 -15.93
N VAL A 88 18.83 -5.30 -15.01
CA VAL A 88 17.46 -4.80 -14.90
C VAL A 88 17.46 -3.30 -14.61
N LEU A 89 18.26 -2.84 -13.66
CA LEU A 89 18.36 -1.41 -13.33
C LEU A 89 18.89 -0.60 -14.51
N ALA A 90 19.92 -1.09 -15.22
CA ALA A 90 20.48 -0.43 -16.40
C ALA A 90 19.46 -0.29 -17.55
N ILE A 91 18.51 -1.22 -17.66
CA ILE A 91 17.43 -1.14 -18.65
C ILE A 91 16.36 -0.16 -18.19
N PHE A 92 15.86 -0.27 -16.94
CA PHE A 92 14.68 0.47 -16.50
C PHE A 92 14.99 1.92 -16.08
N LEU A 93 16.16 2.20 -15.47
CA LEU A 93 16.48 3.56 -15.00
C LEU A 93 16.55 4.60 -16.13
N PRO A 94 17.17 4.36 -17.29
CA PRO A 94 17.12 5.33 -18.39
C PRO A 94 15.69 5.56 -18.90
N MET A 95 14.83 4.53 -18.84
CA MET A 95 13.46 4.63 -19.36
C MET A 95 12.58 5.61 -18.58
N ILE A 96 12.90 5.92 -17.31
CA ILE A 96 12.15 6.93 -16.55
C ILE A 96 12.29 8.35 -17.16
N TYR A 97 13.27 8.60 -18.02
CA TYR A 97 13.43 9.87 -18.71
C TYR A 97 12.61 9.97 -20.01
N LEU A 98 12.00 8.87 -20.45
CA LEU A 98 11.05 8.89 -21.55
C LEU A 98 9.81 9.73 -21.19
N PRO A 99 9.08 10.28 -22.18
CA PRO A 99 7.77 10.88 -21.93
C PRO A 99 6.82 9.90 -21.23
N LEU A 100 6.00 10.37 -20.28
CA LEU A 100 5.12 9.52 -19.46
C LEU A 100 4.27 8.57 -20.29
N ARG A 101 3.74 9.02 -21.44
CA ARG A 101 2.96 8.16 -22.36
C ARG A 101 3.71 6.89 -22.80
N TRP A 102 5.02 7.01 -23.03
CA TRP A 102 5.86 5.87 -23.41
C TRP A 102 6.13 4.96 -22.22
N GLN A 103 6.31 5.53 -21.04
CA GLN A 103 6.45 4.74 -19.79
C GLN A 103 5.17 3.95 -19.52
N PHE A 104 3.99 4.55 -19.68
CA PHE A 104 2.70 3.87 -19.55
C PHE A 104 2.53 2.76 -20.60
N TRP A 105 2.89 3.05 -21.86
CA TRP A 105 2.83 2.06 -22.92
C TRP A 105 3.77 0.87 -22.65
N LEU A 106 5.02 1.13 -22.26
CA LEU A 106 6.00 0.08 -21.90
C LEU A 106 5.53 -0.71 -20.67
N GLY A 107 5.06 -0.03 -19.63
CA GLY A 107 4.52 -0.65 -18.43
C GLY A 107 3.33 -1.56 -18.73
N ARG A 108 2.40 -1.10 -19.56
CA ARG A 108 1.29 -1.93 -20.03
C ARG A 108 1.76 -3.18 -20.78
N LYS A 109 2.73 -3.04 -21.68
CA LYS A 109 3.31 -4.19 -22.41
C LYS A 109 4.01 -5.16 -21.46
N LEU A 110 4.78 -4.63 -20.49
CA LEU A 110 5.42 -5.40 -19.45
C LEU A 110 4.39 -6.17 -18.62
N GLY A 111 3.33 -5.52 -18.15
CA GLY A 111 2.26 -6.15 -17.38
C GLY A 111 1.57 -7.27 -18.15
N ILE A 112 1.23 -7.05 -19.43
CA ILE A 112 0.65 -8.09 -20.31
C ILE A 112 1.63 -9.26 -20.49
N LEU A 113 2.92 -9.00 -20.65
CA LEU A 113 3.93 -10.06 -20.75
C LEU A 113 3.98 -10.87 -19.47
N ILE A 114 4.06 -10.22 -18.29
CA ILE A 114 4.06 -10.91 -16.99
C ILE A 114 2.79 -11.74 -16.81
N TYR A 115 1.61 -11.20 -17.15
CA TYR A 115 0.34 -11.94 -17.11
C TYR A 115 0.39 -13.25 -17.92
N LYS A 116 1.08 -13.23 -19.09
CA LYS A 116 1.20 -14.42 -19.96
C LYS A 116 2.18 -15.45 -19.39
N VAL A 117 3.33 -15.00 -18.85
CA VAL A 117 4.41 -15.91 -18.46
C VAL A 117 4.36 -16.34 -16.99
N ALA A 118 3.82 -15.51 -16.10
CA ALA A 118 3.76 -15.80 -14.67
C ALA A 118 2.48 -16.57 -14.28
N SER A 119 2.33 -17.80 -14.76
CA SER A 119 1.11 -18.63 -14.57
C SER A 119 0.72 -18.82 -13.10
N SER A 120 1.69 -19.04 -12.20
CA SER A 120 1.42 -19.18 -10.76
C SER A 120 0.80 -17.90 -10.20
N ARG A 121 1.40 -16.74 -10.46
CA ARG A 121 0.90 -15.45 -9.96
C ARG A 121 -0.48 -15.12 -10.53
N ARG A 122 -0.70 -15.42 -11.81
CA ARG A 122 -2.02 -15.25 -12.42
C ARG A 122 -3.07 -16.12 -11.74
N ARG A 123 -2.76 -17.39 -11.44
CA ARG A 123 -3.66 -18.28 -10.72
C ARG A 123 -3.99 -17.72 -9.32
N ASP A 124 -2.97 -17.28 -8.57
CA ASP A 124 -3.16 -16.73 -7.22
C ASP A 124 -4.07 -15.48 -7.29
N THR A 125 -3.84 -14.60 -8.26
CA THR A 125 -4.69 -13.41 -8.49
C THR A 125 -6.14 -13.80 -8.78
N LEU A 126 -6.38 -14.80 -9.65
CA LEU A 126 -7.74 -15.24 -9.97
C LEU A 126 -8.44 -15.88 -8.77
N ILE A 127 -7.72 -16.66 -7.95
CA ILE A 127 -8.27 -17.21 -6.70
C ILE A 127 -8.67 -16.07 -5.76
N ASN A 128 -7.82 -15.09 -5.54
CA ASN A 128 -8.11 -13.96 -4.67
C ASN A 128 -9.31 -13.14 -5.18
N LEU A 129 -9.40 -12.90 -6.49
CA LEU A 129 -10.55 -12.22 -7.08
C LEU A 129 -11.85 -13.02 -6.96
N ARG A 130 -11.82 -14.36 -7.03
CA ARG A 130 -12.98 -15.21 -6.78
C ARG A 130 -13.45 -15.10 -5.32
N LEU A 131 -12.53 -15.08 -4.39
CA LEU A 131 -12.83 -14.95 -2.96
C LEU A 131 -13.36 -13.56 -2.62
N ALA A 132 -12.74 -12.51 -3.16
CA ALA A 132 -13.09 -11.12 -2.85
C ALA A 132 -14.35 -10.61 -3.58
N PHE A 133 -14.63 -11.12 -4.78
CA PHE A 133 -15.73 -10.69 -5.66
C PHE A 133 -16.48 -11.90 -6.23
N PRO A 134 -17.09 -12.74 -5.37
CA PRO A 134 -17.81 -13.93 -5.82
C PRO A 134 -19.02 -13.60 -6.71
N GLU A 135 -19.60 -12.39 -6.53
CA GLU A 135 -20.75 -11.91 -7.29
C GLU A 135 -20.42 -11.57 -8.76
N LYS A 136 -19.14 -11.37 -9.11
CA LYS A 136 -18.72 -11.01 -10.46
C LYS A 136 -18.60 -12.25 -11.36
N PRO A 137 -19.03 -12.18 -12.65
CA PRO A 137 -18.79 -13.25 -13.62
C PRO A 137 -17.30 -13.58 -13.78
N GLU A 138 -16.99 -14.84 -14.12
CA GLU A 138 -15.60 -15.30 -14.33
C GLU A 138 -14.87 -14.45 -15.37
N ALA A 139 -15.53 -14.14 -16.49
CA ALA A 139 -14.94 -13.30 -17.55
C ALA A 139 -14.56 -11.89 -17.05
N GLU A 140 -15.37 -11.32 -16.14
CA GLU A 140 -15.04 -10.01 -15.52
C GLU A 140 -13.83 -10.13 -14.60
N ARG A 141 -13.76 -11.18 -13.77
CA ARG A 141 -12.60 -11.44 -12.91
C ARG A 141 -11.31 -11.67 -13.70
N GLU A 142 -11.40 -12.33 -14.87
CA GLU A 142 -10.23 -12.47 -15.77
C GLU A 142 -9.76 -11.14 -16.34
N LEU A 143 -10.69 -10.26 -16.70
CA LEU A 143 -10.35 -8.90 -17.13
C LEU A 143 -9.71 -8.10 -15.99
N MET A 144 -10.26 -8.18 -14.77
CA MET A 144 -9.69 -7.57 -13.58
C MET A 144 -8.27 -8.10 -13.30
N ALA A 145 -8.08 -9.42 -13.34
CA ALA A 145 -6.76 -10.03 -13.17
C ALA A 145 -5.74 -9.47 -14.18
N LYS A 146 -6.12 -9.39 -15.45
CA LYS A 146 -5.27 -8.81 -16.49
C LYS A 146 -4.96 -7.34 -16.20
N GLN A 147 -5.94 -6.57 -15.71
CA GLN A 147 -5.75 -5.16 -15.37
C GLN A 147 -4.81 -4.97 -14.18
N VAL A 148 -4.89 -5.82 -13.15
CA VAL A 148 -3.93 -5.85 -12.03
C VAL A 148 -2.50 -5.97 -12.55
N PHE A 149 -2.22 -6.89 -13.47
CA PHE A 149 -0.87 -7.04 -14.04
C PHE A 149 -0.46 -5.84 -14.90
N VAL A 150 -1.39 -5.25 -15.66
CA VAL A 150 -1.13 -4.01 -16.41
C VAL A 150 -0.76 -2.88 -15.47
N ASN A 151 -1.50 -2.70 -14.38
CA ASN A 151 -1.22 -1.68 -13.37
C ASN A 151 0.12 -1.92 -12.65
N GLN A 152 0.46 -3.18 -12.34
CA GLN A 152 1.77 -3.53 -11.80
C GLN A 152 2.91 -3.16 -12.76
N GLY A 153 2.76 -3.44 -14.04
CA GLY A 153 3.75 -3.08 -15.04
C GLY A 153 3.94 -1.56 -15.17
N ILE A 154 2.87 -0.77 -15.13
CA ILE A 154 2.93 0.69 -15.10
C ILE A 154 3.55 1.16 -13.76
N GLY A 155 3.16 0.54 -12.65
CA GLY A 155 3.64 0.82 -11.30
C GLY A 155 5.16 0.70 -11.14
N VAL A 156 5.83 -0.14 -11.94
CA VAL A 156 7.30 -0.19 -11.96
C VAL A 156 7.88 1.18 -12.34
N PHE A 157 7.38 1.80 -13.40
CA PHE A 157 7.84 3.11 -13.85
C PHE A 157 7.44 4.22 -12.89
N GLU A 158 6.22 4.16 -12.36
CA GLU A 158 5.71 5.11 -11.38
C GLU A 158 6.55 5.09 -10.10
N THR A 159 6.91 3.90 -9.59
CA THR A 159 7.78 3.73 -8.42
C THR A 159 9.17 4.32 -8.67
N LEU A 160 9.81 3.98 -9.78
CA LEU A 160 11.13 4.54 -10.13
C LEU A 160 11.08 6.05 -10.31
N CYS A 161 10.02 6.57 -10.93
CA CYS A 161 9.82 8.01 -11.04
C CYS A 161 9.56 8.67 -9.68
N ALA A 162 8.81 8.04 -8.79
CA ALA A 162 8.59 8.54 -7.43
C ALA A 162 9.92 8.69 -6.67
N TRP A 163 10.84 7.74 -6.83
CA TRP A 163 12.15 7.78 -6.17
C TRP A 163 13.14 8.76 -6.79
N PHE A 164 13.19 8.86 -8.13
CA PHE A 164 14.27 9.57 -8.82
C PHE A 164 13.83 10.81 -9.59
N ARG A 165 12.52 10.97 -9.84
CA ARG A 165 11.93 12.11 -10.57
C ARG A 165 10.60 12.59 -9.97
N PRO A 166 10.48 12.79 -8.63
CA PRO A 166 9.19 13.08 -7.99
C PRO A 166 8.49 14.33 -8.56
N ASN A 167 9.25 15.29 -9.07
CA ASN A 167 8.73 16.55 -9.61
C ASN A 167 7.77 16.37 -10.81
N ILE A 168 7.83 15.23 -11.52
CA ILE A 168 6.92 14.99 -12.65
C ILE A 168 5.47 14.78 -12.19
N PHE A 169 5.26 14.43 -10.92
CA PHE A 169 3.95 14.21 -10.32
C PHE A 169 3.42 15.43 -9.55
N THR A 170 4.13 16.55 -9.53
CA THR A 170 3.64 17.78 -8.93
C THR A 170 2.35 18.22 -9.60
N ARG A 171 1.31 18.56 -8.82
CA ARG A 171 -0.02 18.96 -9.31
C ARG A 171 -0.78 17.87 -10.09
N THR A 172 -0.49 16.60 -9.83
CA THR A 172 -1.18 15.47 -10.47
C THR A 172 -2.02 14.67 -9.47
N VAL A 173 -2.23 15.20 -8.28
CA VAL A 173 -2.90 14.52 -7.18
C VAL A 173 -4.00 15.38 -6.55
N SER A 174 -5.10 14.73 -6.23
CA SER A 174 -6.16 15.25 -5.35
C SER A 174 -6.22 14.38 -4.10
N ILE A 175 -6.72 14.94 -3.00
CA ILE A 175 -6.82 14.25 -1.71
C ILE A 175 -8.19 14.53 -1.08
N SER A 176 -8.80 13.49 -0.53
CA SER A 176 -9.99 13.57 0.33
C SER A 176 -9.67 13.06 1.73
N GLY A 177 -10.37 13.57 2.74
CA GLY A 177 -10.21 13.16 4.12
C GLY A 177 -8.96 13.70 4.84
N LEU A 178 -8.17 14.59 4.21
CA LEU A 178 -6.99 15.20 4.84
C LEU A 178 -7.31 15.86 6.19
N GLN A 179 -8.52 16.41 6.35
CA GLN A 179 -8.97 17.06 7.57
C GLN A 179 -8.96 16.11 8.78
N HIS A 180 -9.18 14.80 8.60
CA HIS A 180 -9.14 13.82 9.69
C HIS A 180 -7.74 13.75 10.29
N LEU A 181 -6.72 13.63 9.44
CA LEU A 181 -5.31 13.62 9.85
C LEU A 181 -4.92 14.96 10.51
N VAL A 182 -5.29 16.08 9.89
CA VAL A 182 -4.98 17.44 10.43
C VAL A 182 -5.62 17.64 11.79
N ASN A 183 -6.85 17.18 12.01
CA ASN A 183 -7.53 17.31 13.30
C ASN A 183 -6.81 16.49 14.38
N ALA A 184 -6.48 15.23 14.12
CA ALA A 184 -5.73 14.41 15.07
C ALA A 184 -4.38 15.05 15.45
N GLN A 185 -3.65 15.59 14.48
CA GLN A 185 -2.39 16.28 14.75
C GLN A 185 -2.54 17.58 15.52
N LYS A 186 -3.64 18.33 15.32
CA LYS A 186 -3.94 19.53 16.14
C LYS A 186 -4.23 19.18 17.60
N GLU A 187 -4.75 17.99 17.86
CA GLU A 187 -4.95 17.42 19.20
C GLU A 187 -3.65 16.86 19.81
N GLY A 188 -2.51 17.00 19.13
CA GLY A 188 -1.23 16.46 19.56
C GLY A 188 -1.11 14.95 19.43
N ARG A 189 -2.00 14.30 18.67
CA ARG A 189 -2.05 12.85 18.51
C ARG A 189 -1.20 12.41 17.31
N PRO A 190 -0.34 11.39 17.48
CA PRO A 190 0.31 10.73 16.35
C PRO A 190 -0.72 9.99 15.50
N VAL A 191 -0.42 9.76 14.23
CA VAL A 191 -1.32 9.05 13.32
C VAL A 191 -0.63 7.80 12.80
N ILE A 192 -1.28 6.65 12.92
CA ILE A 192 -0.91 5.41 12.25
C ILE A 192 -1.79 5.28 11.01
N LEU A 193 -1.17 5.45 9.85
CA LEU A 193 -1.85 5.45 8.57
C LEU A 193 -1.76 4.05 7.96
N LEU A 194 -2.86 3.30 8.05
CA LEU A 194 -2.96 1.94 7.55
C LEU A 194 -3.08 1.96 6.02
N GLY A 195 -2.27 1.18 5.34
CA GLY A 195 -2.35 1.00 3.90
C GLY A 195 -2.37 -0.47 3.53
N ALA A 196 -2.59 -0.76 2.26
CA ALA A 196 -2.36 -2.09 1.70
C ALA A 196 -1.22 -2.04 0.69
N HIS A 197 -0.71 -3.21 0.30
CA HIS A 197 0.33 -3.31 -0.73
C HIS A 197 -0.25 -3.10 -2.13
N TYR A 198 -0.83 -1.91 -2.34
CA TYR A 198 -1.32 -1.50 -3.66
C TYR A 198 -0.19 -1.40 -4.68
N THR A 199 -0.52 -1.51 -5.96
CA THR A 199 0.45 -1.40 -7.06
C THR A 199 1.23 -0.08 -7.06
N MET A 200 0.65 0.98 -6.49
CA MET A 200 1.21 2.34 -6.41
C MET A 200 1.70 2.72 -5.01
N LEU A 201 2.12 1.75 -4.20
CA LEU A 201 2.51 1.96 -2.80
C LEU A 201 3.55 3.09 -2.64
N ASP A 202 4.68 3.00 -3.33
CA ASP A 202 5.76 3.99 -3.21
C ASP A 202 5.39 5.34 -3.87
N LEU A 203 4.64 5.32 -4.96
CA LEU A 203 4.10 6.54 -5.55
C LEU A 203 3.09 7.20 -4.60
N GLY A 204 2.19 6.43 -3.99
CA GLY A 204 1.24 6.93 -2.99
C GLY A 204 1.94 7.62 -1.83
N GLY A 205 2.99 7.00 -1.29
CA GLY A 205 3.84 7.61 -0.28
C GLY A 205 4.43 8.95 -0.74
N MET A 206 4.99 9.00 -1.94
CA MET A 206 5.53 10.24 -2.51
C MET A 206 4.44 11.30 -2.72
N LEU A 207 3.25 10.93 -3.17
CA LEU A 207 2.15 11.86 -3.34
C LEU A 207 1.67 12.44 -2.01
N CYS A 208 1.66 11.64 -0.93
CA CYS A 208 1.35 12.11 0.42
C CYS A 208 2.31 13.20 0.90
N THR A 209 3.60 13.13 0.53
CA THR A 209 4.59 14.13 0.96
C THR A 209 4.34 15.52 0.41
N GLN A 210 3.43 15.69 -0.54
CA GLN A 210 2.98 17.00 -1.00
C GLN A 210 2.03 17.66 0.00
N PHE A 211 1.47 16.90 0.95
CA PHE A 211 0.49 17.36 1.95
C PHE A 211 1.02 17.29 3.37
N PHE A 212 1.76 16.23 3.73
CA PHE A 212 2.30 16.01 5.07
C PHE A 212 3.56 15.12 5.03
N PRO A 213 4.50 15.30 5.98
CA PRO A 213 5.63 14.40 6.16
C PRO A 213 5.17 13.06 6.76
N MET A 214 5.87 11.97 6.43
CA MET A 214 5.48 10.64 6.85
C MET A 214 6.71 9.76 7.10
N ASP A 215 6.68 9.02 8.20
CA ASP A 215 7.59 7.90 8.45
C ASP A 215 7.01 6.63 7.85
N GLY A 216 7.84 5.69 7.45
CA GLY A 216 7.35 4.43 6.88
C GLY A 216 7.98 3.21 7.53
N MET A 217 7.15 2.24 7.90
CA MET A 217 7.67 0.93 8.29
C MET A 217 8.09 0.12 7.07
N TYR A 218 9.22 -0.55 7.14
CA TYR A 218 9.69 -1.41 6.07
C TYR A 218 10.30 -2.71 6.60
N ARG A 219 10.22 -3.75 5.77
CA ARG A 219 10.94 -4.99 5.99
C ARG A 219 12.19 -5.02 5.12
N PRO A 220 13.39 -5.16 5.70
CA PRO A 220 14.62 -5.33 4.93
C PRO A 220 14.54 -6.51 3.95
N GLN A 221 15.08 -6.32 2.75
CA GLN A 221 15.08 -7.33 1.70
C GLN A 221 16.14 -8.39 1.96
N ASN A 222 15.88 -9.62 1.53
CA ASN A 222 16.87 -10.71 1.61
C ASN A 222 18.08 -10.46 0.70
N ASN A 223 17.90 -9.79 -0.45
CA ASN A 223 18.97 -9.41 -1.34
C ASN A 223 19.52 -8.04 -0.97
N ALA A 224 20.76 -7.97 -0.55
CA ALA A 224 21.36 -6.75 -0.01
C ALA A 224 21.45 -5.59 -1.04
N LEU A 225 21.67 -5.87 -2.34
CA LEU A 225 21.66 -4.84 -3.37
C LEU A 225 20.26 -4.29 -3.57
N LEU A 226 19.25 -5.17 -3.62
CA LEU A 226 17.86 -4.74 -3.76
C LEU A 226 17.39 -3.95 -2.52
N ASP A 227 17.80 -4.37 -1.32
CA ASP A 227 17.55 -3.62 -0.08
C ASP A 227 18.17 -2.23 -0.11
N TRP A 228 19.45 -2.16 -0.51
CA TRP A 228 20.16 -0.89 -0.65
C TRP A 228 19.44 0.05 -1.64
N PHE A 229 19.02 -0.49 -2.79
CA PHE A 229 18.38 0.29 -3.85
C PHE A 229 17.00 0.83 -3.42
N ILE A 230 16.15 -0.03 -2.85
CA ILE A 230 14.81 0.34 -2.37
C ILE A 230 14.92 1.33 -1.20
N TYR A 231 15.77 1.03 -0.23
CA TYR A 231 15.97 1.91 0.92
C TYR A 231 16.38 3.32 0.49
N ASN A 232 17.41 3.42 -0.37
CA ASN A 232 17.90 4.71 -0.85
C ASN A 232 16.90 5.44 -1.77
N GLY A 233 16.09 4.72 -2.53
CA GLY A 233 14.96 5.29 -3.27
C GLY A 233 13.94 5.95 -2.35
N ARG A 234 13.56 5.26 -1.29
CA ARG A 234 12.58 5.73 -0.30
C ARG A 234 13.07 6.87 0.59
N THR A 235 14.38 7.09 0.74
CA THR A 235 14.89 8.27 1.48
C THR A 235 14.48 9.60 0.85
N ASN A 236 14.11 9.59 -0.42
CA ASN A 236 13.61 10.78 -1.11
C ASN A 236 12.11 11.04 -0.86
N ILE A 237 11.41 10.10 -0.19
CA ILE A 237 9.97 10.13 0.04
C ILE A 237 9.68 10.25 1.53
N LEU A 238 10.24 9.36 2.34
CA LEU A 238 9.92 9.21 3.76
C LEU A 238 10.83 10.09 4.63
N SER A 239 10.26 10.64 5.69
CA SER A 239 11.01 11.39 6.70
C SER A 239 11.88 10.47 7.54
N LYS A 240 11.44 9.24 7.81
CA LYS A 240 12.18 8.18 8.49
C LYS A 240 11.76 6.82 7.95
N GLN A 241 12.70 5.90 7.80
CA GLN A 241 12.41 4.51 7.50
C GLN A 241 12.64 3.65 8.74
N ILE A 242 11.57 3.04 9.24
CA ILE A 242 11.57 2.25 10.47
C ILE A 242 11.57 0.78 10.10
N ALA A 243 12.64 0.06 10.44
CA ALA A 243 12.67 -1.39 10.21
C ALA A 243 11.60 -2.09 11.05
N SER A 244 10.91 -3.08 10.48
CA SER A 244 9.78 -3.77 11.11
C SER A 244 10.06 -4.41 12.48
N ARG A 245 11.33 -4.61 12.82
CA ARG A 245 11.79 -5.12 14.13
C ARG A 245 12.29 -4.02 15.06
N ASP A 246 12.40 -2.78 14.60
CA ASP A 246 12.89 -1.65 15.38
C ASP A 246 11.74 -0.92 16.08
N MET A 247 11.20 -1.58 17.10
CA MET A 247 10.12 -1.01 17.91
C MET A 247 10.54 0.23 18.68
N ARG A 248 11.84 0.41 18.96
CA ARG A 248 12.35 1.63 19.64
C ARG A 248 12.15 2.85 18.75
N SER A 249 12.63 2.80 17.51
CA SER A 249 12.44 3.88 16.53
C SER A 249 10.96 4.14 16.24
N PHE A 250 10.11 3.10 16.26
CA PHE A 250 8.68 3.27 16.12
C PHE A 250 8.08 4.09 17.29
N VAL A 251 8.41 3.72 18.53
CA VAL A 251 7.93 4.44 19.73
C VAL A 251 8.46 5.88 19.77
N GLU A 252 9.69 6.11 19.32
CA GLU A 252 10.25 7.48 19.19
C GLU A 252 9.42 8.32 18.22
N SER A 253 9.03 7.77 17.06
CA SER A 253 8.18 8.46 16.08
C SER A 253 6.77 8.74 16.62
N ILE A 254 6.17 7.77 17.35
CA ILE A 254 4.88 7.96 18.04
C ILE A 254 4.99 9.12 19.06
N LYS A 255 5.99 9.12 19.92
CA LYS A 255 6.19 10.19 20.93
C LYS A 255 6.46 11.56 20.30
N ALA A 256 7.03 11.60 19.11
CA ALA A 256 7.25 12.83 18.35
C ALA A 256 6.00 13.32 17.61
N GLY A 257 4.87 12.62 17.68
CA GLY A 257 3.62 13.01 17.03
C GLY A 257 3.62 12.80 15.51
N HIS A 258 4.48 11.91 14.98
CA HIS A 258 4.61 11.71 13.55
C HIS A 258 3.42 10.96 12.95
N VAL A 259 3.25 11.12 11.63
CA VAL A 259 2.41 10.22 10.81
C VAL A 259 3.27 9.02 10.41
N ILE A 260 2.81 7.82 10.72
CA ILE A 260 3.55 6.59 10.44
C ILE A 260 2.72 5.70 9.53
N TRP A 261 3.26 5.38 8.35
CA TRP A 261 2.62 4.46 7.43
C TRP A 261 2.95 3.01 7.75
N TYR A 262 1.91 2.16 7.80
CA TYR A 262 2.00 0.75 8.10
C TYR A 262 1.02 -0.07 7.24
N SER A 263 1.46 -1.21 6.69
CA SER A 263 0.61 -2.13 5.90
C SER A 263 0.39 -3.45 6.63
N PRO A 264 -0.82 -3.69 7.19
CA PRO A 264 -1.16 -4.91 7.90
C PRO A 264 -1.71 -6.04 7.02
N ASP A 265 -1.77 -5.88 5.70
CA ASP A 265 -2.48 -6.74 4.74
C ASP A 265 -1.72 -8.01 4.31
N GLN A 266 -0.61 -8.34 4.94
CA GLN A 266 0.14 -9.57 4.67
C GLN A 266 -0.11 -10.65 5.70
N ASP A 267 -0.23 -11.91 5.24
CA ASP A 267 -0.34 -13.10 6.08
C ASP A 267 1.02 -13.47 6.71
N TYR A 268 1.14 -13.28 8.02
CA TYR A 268 2.28 -13.71 8.84
C TYR A 268 1.96 -14.98 9.66
N GLY A 269 0.82 -15.60 9.41
CA GLY A 269 0.31 -16.76 10.12
C GLY A 269 -0.23 -16.44 11.51
N LEU A 270 -0.89 -17.43 12.12
CA LEU A 270 -1.58 -17.29 13.41
C LEU A 270 -0.68 -17.05 14.62
N LYS A 271 0.64 -17.23 14.48
CA LYS A 271 1.58 -16.88 15.57
C LYS A 271 1.65 -15.37 15.83
N GLN A 272 1.27 -14.54 14.87
CA GLN A 272 1.35 -13.09 14.96
C GLN A 272 0.00 -12.39 14.70
N GLY A 273 -1.07 -13.19 14.55
CA GLY A 273 -2.39 -12.68 14.21
C GLY A 273 -3.51 -13.59 14.70
N VAL A 274 -4.70 -13.21 14.35
CA VAL A 274 -5.95 -13.92 14.61
C VAL A 274 -6.68 -14.21 13.32
N MET A 275 -7.61 -15.17 13.35
CA MET A 275 -8.55 -15.35 12.23
C MET A 275 -9.61 -14.26 12.31
N ALA A 276 -9.66 -13.41 11.29
CA ALA A 276 -10.68 -12.38 11.13
C ALA A 276 -11.25 -12.42 9.71
N PRO A 277 -12.53 -12.06 9.49
CA PRO A 277 -13.07 -12.01 8.15
C PRO A 277 -12.36 -10.96 7.29
N PHE A 278 -12.11 -11.32 6.03
CA PHE A 278 -11.64 -10.42 4.98
C PHE A 278 -12.35 -10.79 3.68
N PHE A 279 -13.12 -9.86 3.13
CA PHE A 279 -14.10 -10.12 2.06
C PHE A 279 -15.05 -11.29 2.38
N GLY A 280 -15.45 -11.40 3.66
CA GLY A 280 -16.30 -12.49 4.13
C GLY A 280 -15.61 -13.86 4.26
N VAL A 281 -14.32 -13.96 3.97
CA VAL A 281 -13.52 -15.19 4.10
C VAL A 281 -12.63 -15.09 5.34
N PRO A 282 -12.55 -16.12 6.20
CA PRO A 282 -11.62 -16.13 7.32
C PRO A 282 -10.17 -16.00 6.84
N ALA A 283 -9.47 -14.97 7.28
CA ALA A 283 -8.07 -14.71 6.93
C ALA A 283 -7.21 -14.50 8.17
N ALA A 284 -5.96 -14.98 8.11
CA ALA A 284 -5.00 -14.75 9.19
C ALA A 284 -4.55 -13.28 9.16
N THR A 285 -5.10 -12.48 10.07
CA THR A 285 -4.90 -11.03 10.14
C THR A 285 -3.97 -10.68 11.30
N ILE A 286 -2.92 -9.90 11.00
CA ILE A 286 -1.93 -9.48 11.99
C ILE A 286 -2.53 -8.49 13.00
N THR A 287 -2.24 -8.68 14.30
CA THR A 287 -2.74 -7.79 15.37
C THR A 287 -1.77 -6.65 15.73
N ALA A 288 -0.76 -6.41 14.89
CA ALA A 288 0.26 -5.40 15.18
C ALA A 288 -0.32 -3.98 15.22
N SER A 289 -1.28 -3.63 14.36
CA SER A 289 -1.97 -2.33 14.36
C SER A 289 -2.60 -2.01 15.71
N ARG A 290 -3.29 -2.99 16.34
CA ARG A 290 -3.83 -2.88 17.70
C ARG A 290 -2.73 -2.62 18.73
N ARG A 291 -1.63 -3.37 18.68
CA ARG A 291 -0.50 -3.19 19.60
C ARG A 291 0.14 -1.82 19.44
N MET A 292 0.31 -1.37 18.20
CA MET A 292 0.86 -0.06 17.86
C MET A 292 -0.05 1.08 18.36
N ALA A 293 -1.36 0.95 18.24
CA ALA A 293 -2.33 1.93 18.73
C ALA A 293 -2.37 2.05 20.27
N LYS A 294 -1.93 1.02 21.00
CA LYS A 294 -1.77 1.05 22.47
C LYS A 294 -0.45 1.67 22.93
N LEU A 295 0.45 2.00 21.99
CA LEU A 295 1.71 2.68 22.30
C LEU A 295 1.47 4.20 22.32
N GLY A 296 2.24 4.89 23.14
CA GLY A 296 2.15 6.34 23.26
C GLY A 296 1.57 6.81 24.59
N ASP A 297 1.23 8.08 24.65
CA ASP A 297 0.62 8.68 25.83
C ASP A 297 -0.86 8.29 25.90
N LYS A 298 -1.32 7.93 27.11
CA LYS A 298 -2.75 7.63 27.34
C LYS A 298 -3.67 8.83 27.12
N GLN A 299 -3.15 10.03 27.25
CA GLN A 299 -3.91 11.27 27.00
C GLN A 299 -4.01 11.60 25.52
N HIS A 300 -3.01 11.17 24.72
CA HIS A 300 -2.92 11.43 23.29
C HIS A 300 -2.62 10.10 22.55
N PRO A 301 -3.56 9.14 22.56
CA PRO A 301 -3.34 7.86 21.90
C PRO A 301 -3.22 8.03 20.38
N PRO A 302 -2.44 7.19 19.70
CA PRO A 302 -2.35 7.21 18.25
C PRO A 302 -3.72 7.04 17.58
N ALA A 303 -4.02 7.90 16.60
CA ALA A 303 -5.20 7.76 15.76
C ALA A 303 -4.92 6.74 14.63
N LEU A 304 -5.79 5.74 14.48
CA LEU A 304 -5.74 4.78 13.38
C LEU A 304 -6.62 5.26 12.25
N MET A 305 -6.03 5.52 11.08
CA MET A 305 -6.74 5.91 9.86
C MET A 305 -6.23 5.03 8.72
N ALA A 306 -6.95 4.94 7.61
CA ALA A 306 -6.47 4.21 6.45
C ALA A 306 -6.25 5.13 5.25
N LEU A 307 -5.28 4.76 4.40
CA LEU A 307 -4.91 5.48 3.19
C LEU A 307 -5.06 4.57 1.97
N HIS A 308 -5.73 5.07 0.96
CA HIS A 308 -5.76 4.47 -0.38
C HIS A 308 -5.26 5.45 -1.42
N THR A 309 -4.53 4.92 -2.41
CA THR A 309 -4.08 5.67 -3.57
C THR A 309 -4.48 4.93 -4.82
N TYR A 310 -5.15 5.60 -5.75
CA TYR A 310 -5.49 5.03 -7.04
C TYR A 310 -5.28 6.02 -8.18
N ARG A 311 -5.11 5.48 -9.39
CA ARG A 311 -4.94 6.25 -10.61
C ARG A 311 -6.29 6.51 -11.24
N GLN A 312 -6.68 7.78 -11.34
CA GLN A 312 -7.92 8.18 -12.03
C GLN A 312 -7.77 8.19 -13.55
N THR A 313 -6.56 8.22 -14.06
CA THR A 313 -6.28 8.23 -15.49
C THR A 313 -6.21 6.81 -16.02
N PRO A 314 -6.81 6.52 -17.20
CA PRO A 314 -6.68 5.22 -17.84
C PRO A 314 -5.22 4.80 -18.06
N ASP A 315 -4.98 3.50 -18.18
CA ASP A 315 -3.67 2.89 -18.47
C ASP A 315 -3.07 3.31 -19.82
N SER A 316 -3.89 3.93 -20.70
CA SER A 316 -3.46 4.58 -21.96
C SER A 316 -3.44 6.10 -21.80
N LEU A 317 -2.27 6.66 -21.49
CA LEU A 317 -2.13 8.11 -21.29
C LEU A 317 -2.14 8.85 -22.63
N PRO A 318 -3.11 9.75 -22.89
CA PRO A 318 -3.16 10.54 -24.12
C PRO A 318 -1.96 11.48 -24.26
N LYS A 319 -1.63 11.85 -25.52
CA LYS A 319 -0.54 12.79 -25.82
C LYS A 319 -0.78 14.14 -25.11
N GLY A 320 0.23 14.64 -24.42
CA GLY A 320 0.18 15.93 -23.72
C GLY A 320 -0.61 15.92 -22.41
N LYS A 321 -1.21 14.79 -22.01
CA LYS A 321 -1.86 14.64 -20.70
C LYS A 321 -0.88 14.09 -19.66
N ARG A 322 -1.14 14.45 -18.40
CA ARG A 322 -0.45 13.87 -17.23
C ARG A 322 -1.41 12.89 -16.54
N PRO A 323 -0.89 11.85 -15.89
CA PRO A 323 -1.71 11.01 -15.05
C PRO A 323 -2.28 11.84 -13.89
N HIS A 324 -3.46 11.48 -13.41
CA HIS A 324 -4.04 12.06 -12.23
C HIS A 324 -4.31 10.95 -11.20
N TYR A 325 -4.00 11.22 -9.95
CA TYR A 325 -4.11 10.28 -8.84
C TYR A 325 -5.05 10.85 -7.78
N HIS A 326 -5.66 9.97 -7.01
CA HIS A 326 -6.45 10.37 -5.86
C HIS A 326 -5.98 9.64 -4.61
N LEU A 327 -5.84 10.40 -3.53
CA LEU A 327 -5.57 9.92 -2.19
C LEU A 327 -6.86 9.99 -1.37
N THR A 328 -7.19 8.93 -0.66
CA THR A 328 -8.32 8.90 0.28
C THR A 328 -7.79 8.56 1.66
N ILE A 329 -8.02 9.46 2.63
CA ILE A 329 -7.78 9.20 4.06
C ILE A 329 -9.13 8.99 4.72
N THR A 330 -9.31 7.86 5.40
CA THR A 330 -10.55 7.57 6.13
C THR A 330 -10.65 8.39 7.41
N PRO A 331 -11.85 8.55 8.00
CA PRO A 331 -11.95 8.88 9.41
C PRO A 331 -11.14 7.92 10.28
N GLU A 332 -10.89 8.29 11.54
CA GLU A 332 -10.32 7.40 12.54
C GLU A 332 -11.20 6.16 12.73
N LEU A 333 -10.58 5.00 12.93
CA LEU A 333 -11.31 3.77 13.20
C LEU A 333 -11.97 3.83 14.57
N ASP A 334 -13.28 3.76 14.60
CA ASP A 334 -14.06 3.79 15.85
C ASP A 334 -13.79 2.56 16.71
N ASN A 335 -13.70 2.78 18.02
CA ASN A 335 -13.48 1.71 19.01
C ASN A 335 -12.30 0.78 18.71
N CYS A 336 -11.21 1.33 18.15
CA CYS A 336 -9.98 0.61 17.87
C CYS A 336 -8.78 1.41 18.40
N PRO A 337 -7.99 0.87 19.35
CA PRO A 337 -8.01 -0.50 19.85
C PRO A 337 -9.06 -0.74 20.95
N SER A 338 -9.72 -1.89 20.88
CA SER A 338 -10.64 -2.40 21.91
C SER A 338 -9.96 -3.48 22.78
N ASP A 339 -10.73 -4.18 23.60
CA ASP A 339 -10.23 -5.34 24.36
C ASP A 339 -10.33 -6.64 23.55
N ASP A 340 -11.07 -6.67 22.44
CA ASP A 340 -11.22 -7.81 21.55
C ASP A 340 -10.30 -7.70 20.33
N GLU A 341 -9.29 -8.60 20.26
CA GLU A 341 -8.34 -8.62 19.14
C GLU A 341 -8.95 -9.01 17.80
N VAL A 342 -9.97 -9.88 17.82
CA VAL A 342 -10.66 -10.31 16.59
C VAL A 342 -11.51 -9.19 16.06
N ALA A 343 -12.22 -8.47 16.94
CA ALA A 343 -12.99 -7.31 16.56
C ALA A 343 -12.13 -6.20 15.98
N ASP A 344 -10.96 -5.93 16.57
CA ASP A 344 -10.01 -4.92 16.05
C ASP A 344 -9.44 -5.33 14.69
N ALA A 345 -9.06 -6.60 14.53
CA ALA A 345 -8.59 -7.12 13.24
C ALA A 345 -9.68 -7.05 12.17
N THR A 346 -10.93 -7.34 12.54
CA THR A 346 -12.09 -7.24 11.64
C THR A 346 -12.30 -5.81 11.17
N ARG A 347 -12.25 -4.82 12.07
CA ARG A 347 -12.40 -3.39 11.69
C ARG A 347 -11.30 -2.93 10.74
N VAL A 348 -10.06 -3.35 10.98
CA VAL A 348 -8.94 -3.06 10.08
C VAL A 348 -9.20 -3.66 8.70
N ASN A 349 -9.64 -4.92 8.63
CA ASN A 349 -9.97 -5.59 7.39
C ASN A 349 -11.11 -4.90 6.66
N GLU A 350 -12.21 -4.56 7.34
CA GLU A 350 -13.39 -3.88 6.75
C GLU A 350 -13.02 -2.54 6.12
N VAL A 351 -12.17 -1.75 6.78
CA VAL A 351 -11.70 -0.47 6.23
C VAL A 351 -10.86 -0.70 4.97
N LEU A 352 -9.94 -1.66 4.99
CA LEU A 352 -9.12 -2.00 3.82
C LEU A 352 -9.98 -2.56 2.67
N GLU A 353 -10.98 -3.40 2.96
CA GLU A 353 -11.95 -3.88 1.97
C GLU A 353 -12.68 -2.73 1.29
N GLY A 354 -13.19 -1.78 2.09
CA GLY A 354 -13.88 -0.59 1.59
C GLY A 354 -13.01 0.19 0.61
N LEU A 355 -11.74 0.38 0.94
CA LEU A 355 -10.78 1.07 0.09
C LEU A 355 -10.42 0.28 -1.19
N ILE A 356 -10.23 -1.04 -1.08
CA ILE A 356 -9.95 -1.92 -2.23
C ILE A 356 -11.14 -1.93 -3.20
N ARG A 357 -12.38 -1.86 -2.71
CA ARG A 357 -13.57 -1.82 -3.56
C ARG A 357 -13.68 -0.54 -4.40
N ILE A 358 -13.00 0.55 -4.04
CA ILE A 358 -12.95 1.79 -4.83
C ILE A 358 -12.22 1.56 -6.15
N ASP A 359 -11.07 0.88 -6.11
CA ASP A 359 -10.27 0.51 -7.27
C ASP A 359 -9.61 -0.86 -7.00
N PRO A 360 -10.28 -1.97 -7.39
CA PRO A 360 -9.82 -3.32 -7.06
C PRO A 360 -8.74 -3.84 -8.02
N THR A 361 -8.17 -3.02 -8.88
CA THR A 361 -7.15 -3.36 -9.88
C THR A 361 -5.95 -2.44 -9.76
#